data_550df20ac317e6405f8009df745dfd3b
#
_entry.id   550df20ac317e6405f8009df745dfd3b
#
_cell.length_a   1.000
_cell.length_b   1.000
_cell.length_c   1.000
_cell.angle_alpha   90.00
_cell.angle_beta   90.00
_cell.angle_gamma   90.00
#
_symmetry.space_group_name_H-M   'P 1'
#
loop_
_entity.id
_entity.type
_entity.pdbx_description
1 polymer ?
#
loop_
_entity_poly.entity_id
_entity_poly.type
_entity_poly.pdbx_seq_one_letter_code
_entity_poly.pdbx_strand_id
1 'polypeptide(L)'
;MNNLFICYTPFHLNMAFSIIKKMKYKSNILVYLPSIGNKKNKYYYKQSKKYYKITYSKIIKLSYIKDFIYIHNLAKQIKDVNIFCAGNLKTMYSRLLLSLIKHNRLCTFDDGVGHYYKSPYFANTKEKIIGRIFLRKNFYYSSLLSKVKLHFTLYPNKNIKHKTIKLDYNSVCDS
;
A
#
# COMPACT_ATOMS: atom_id res chain seq x y z
N MET A 1 -14.25 -0.07 -12.82
CA MET A 1 -13.76 -0.18 -11.42
C MET A 1 -12.38 0.44 -11.30
N ASN A 2 -12.12 1.12 -10.19
CA ASN A 2 -10.84 1.78 -9.93
C ASN A 2 -9.78 0.80 -9.40
N ASN A 3 -8.50 1.14 -9.57
CA ASN A 3 -7.37 0.46 -8.93
C ASN A 3 -6.87 1.34 -7.78
N LEU A 4 -6.70 0.78 -6.60
CA LEU A 4 -6.25 1.50 -5.40
C LEU A 4 -4.78 1.20 -5.11
N PHE A 5 -4.00 2.27 -4.95
CA PHE A 5 -2.60 2.21 -4.56
C PHE A 5 -2.40 2.86 -3.20
N ILE A 6 -1.80 2.12 -2.27
CA ILE A 6 -1.48 2.63 -0.92
C ILE A 6 0.03 2.78 -0.80
N CYS A 7 0.46 4.01 -0.62
CA CYS A 7 1.86 4.40 -0.58
C CYS A 7 2.20 5.12 0.72
N TYR A 8 3.42 4.91 1.23
CA TYR A 8 3.92 5.52 2.48
C TYR A 8 5.18 6.36 2.26
N THR A 9 5.91 6.10 1.19
CA THR A 9 7.19 6.73 0.90
C THR A 9 7.22 7.23 -0.56
N PRO A 10 8.14 8.14 -0.92
CA PRO A 10 8.38 8.52 -2.31
C PRO A 10 8.72 7.31 -3.20
N PHE A 11 9.48 6.35 -2.68
CA PHE A 11 9.79 5.10 -3.41
C PHE A 11 8.51 4.34 -3.77
N HIS A 12 7.53 4.25 -2.85
CA HIS A 12 6.23 3.63 -3.13
C HIS A 12 5.44 4.38 -4.21
N LEU A 13 5.54 5.70 -4.29
CA LEU A 13 4.89 6.48 -5.35
C LEU A 13 5.48 6.15 -6.72
N ASN A 14 6.80 6.06 -6.81
CA ASN A 14 7.49 5.69 -8.06
C ASN A 14 7.16 4.25 -8.47
N MET A 15 7.17 3.30 -7.53
CA MET A 15 6.77 1.92 -7.80
C MET A 15 5.33 1.84 -8.33
N ALA A 16 4.39 2.52 -7.67
CA ALA A 16 3.01 2.55 -8.09
C ALA A 16 2.84 3.15 -9.50
N PHE A 17 3.57 4.23 -9.81
CA PHE A 17 3.60 4.80 -11.15
C PHE A 17 4.08 3.79 -12.20
N SER A 18 5.19 3.11 -11.94
CA SER A 18 5.74 2.11 -12.87
C SER A 18 4.78 0.93 -13.08
N ILE A 19 4.06 0.52 -12.04
CA ILE A 19 3.01 -0.49 -12.15
C ILE A 19 1.87 0.02 -13.05
N ILE A 20 1.38 1.24 -12.83
CA ILE A 20 0.31 1.85 -13.63
C ILE A 20 0.72 1.89 -15.12
N LYS A 21 1.93 2.33 -15.41
CA LYS A 21 2.49 2.40 -16.77
C LYS A 21 2.59 1.01 -17.41
N LYS A 22 3.21 0.06 -16.71
CA LYS A 22 3.42 -1.32 -17.20
C LYS A 22 2.12 -2.06 -17.44
N MET A 23 1.16 -1.93 -16.53
CA MET A 23 -0.13 -2.61 -16.59
C MET A 23 -1.19 -1.83 -17.39
N LYS A 24 -0.87 -0.63 -17.86
CA LYS A 24 -1.78 0.28 -18.61
C LYS A 24 -3.08 0.56 -17.85
N TYR A 25 -3.01 0.71 -16.53
CA TYR A 25 -4.17 0.98 -15.71
C TYR A 25 -4.69 2.41 -15.93
N LYS A 26 -5.97 2.55 -16.32
CA LYS A 26 -6.58 3.83 -16.70
C LYS A 26 -7.23 4.60 -15.54
N SER A 27 -7.81 3.90 -14.57
CA SER A 27 -8.55 4.52 -13.47
C SER A 27 -7.93 4.15 -12.14
N ASN A 28 -7.18 5.08 -11.56
CA ASN A 28 -6.37 4.82 -10.38
C ASN A 28 -6.73 5.80 -9.26
N ILE A 29 -6.71 5.29 -8.02
CA ILE A 29 -6.86 6.03 -6.77
C ILE A 29 -5.55 5.91 -6.01
N LEU A 30 -5.03 7.03 -5.51
CA LEU A 30 -3.87 7.08 -4.63
C LEU A 30 -4.29 7.39 -3.20
N VAL A 31 -3.83 6.58 -2.27
CA VAL A 31 -3.82 6.89 -0.84
C VAL A 31 -2.38 6.98 -0.36
N TYR A 32 -1.94 8.21 -0.04
CA TYR A 32 -0.57 8.49 0.39
C TYR A 32 -0.54 8.82 1.88
N LEU A 33 0.09 7.97 2.67
CA LEU A 33 0.10 8.02 4.14
C LEU A 33 1.53 8.11 4.70
N PRO A 34 2.30 9.18 4.41
CA PRO A 34 3.66 9.31 4.93
C PRO A 34 3.67 9.51 6.44
N SER A 35 4.68 8.98 7.11
CA SER A 35 4.92 9.21 8.54
C SER A 35 5.50 10.60 8.83
N ILE A 36 6.15 11.23 7.85
CA ILE A 36 6.83 12.52 7.96
C ILE A 36 6.33 13.48 6.88
N GLY A 37 5.97 14.69 7.28
CA GLY A 37 5.50 15.75 6.37
C GLY A 37 6.61 16.67 5.87
N ASN A 38 7.69 16.14 5.32
CA ASN A 38 8.82 16.94 4.80
C ASN A 38 8.61 17.43 3.35
N LYS A 39 9.50 18.34 2.89
CA LYS A 39 9.47 18.90 1.54
C LYS A 39 9.56 17.80 0.46
N LYS A 40 10.39 16.78 0.66
CA LYS A 40 10.56 15.65 -0.26
C LYS A 40 9.24 14.89 -0.47
N ASN A 41 8.55 14.51 0.60
CA ASN A 41 7.27 13.80 0.52
C ASN A 41 6.19 14.63 -0.18
N LYS A 42 6.13 15.95 0.10
CA LYS A 42 5.20 16.87 -0.58
C LYS A 42 5.49 16.99 -2.07
N TYR A 43 6.77 17.10 -2.45
CA TYR A 43 7.19 17.18 -3.85
C TYR A 43 6.75 15.93 -4.64
N TYR A 44 7.15 14.74 -4.20
CA TYR A 44 6.81 13.50 -4.91
C TYR A 44 5.29 13.26 -4.95
N TYR A 45 4.57 13.58 -3.89
CA TYR A 45 3.10 13.51 -3.90
C TYR A 45 2.49 14.44 -4.94
N LYS A 46 2.98 15.70 -5.04
CA LYS A 46 2.51 16.67 -6.07
C LYS A 46 2.76 16.13 -7.48
N GLN A 47 3.94 15.61 -7.75
CA GLN A 47 4.30 15.03 -9.06
C GLN A 47 3.44 13.80 -9.40
N SER A 48 3.13 12.98 -8.43
CA SER A 48 2.37 11.75 -8.67
C SER A 48 0.88 11.99 -9.00
N LYS A 49 0.30 13.12 -8.59
CA LYS A 49 -1.14 13.40 -8.75
C LYS A 49 -1.65 13.22 -10.20
N LYS A 50 -0.85 13.57 -11.19
CA LYS A 50 -1.19 13.50 -12.61
C LYS A 50 -1.53 12.09 -13.12
N TYR A 51 -1.13 11.04 -12.37
CA TYR A 51 -1.37 9.63 -12.75
C TYR A 51 -2.62 9.03 -12.11
N TYR A 52 -3.31 9.80 -11.26
CA TYR A 52 -4.45 9.32 -10.50
C TYR A 52 -5.68 10.18 -10.71
N LYS A 53 -6.83 9.52 -10.84
CA LYS A 53 -8.13 10.20 -10.92
C LYS A 53 -8.51 10.87 -9.60
N ILE A 54 -8.20 10.19 -8.49
CA ILE A 54 -8.51 10.65 -7.13
C ILE A 54 -7.27 10.44 -6.26
N THR A 55 -6.95 11.43 -5.45
CA THR A 55 -5.81 11.32 -4.52
C THR A 55 -6.21 11.74 -3.11
N TYR A 56 -5.79 10.95 -2.14
CA TYR A 56 -5.92 11.23 -0.71
C TYR A 56 -4.54 11.27 -0.08
N SER A 57 -4.29 12.24 0.80
CA SER A 57 -3.03 12.29 1.54
C SER A 57 -3.25 12.77 2.96
N LYS A 58 -2.64 12.07 3.91
CA LYS A 58 -2.60 12.47 5.32
C LYS A 58 -1.31 12.00 5.96
N ILE A 59 -0.65 12.87 6.71
CA ILE A 59 0.49 12.50 7.55
C ILE A 59 -0.03 11.67 8.72
N ILE A 60 0.47 10.44 8.83
CA ILE A 60 0.13 9.52 9.92
C ILE A 60 1.06 9.80 11.10
N LYS A 61 0.50 10.35 12.17
CA LYS A 61 1.28 10.75 13.38
C LYS A 61 1.24 9.71 14.50
N LEU A 62 0.78 8.47 14.21
CA LEU A 62 0.55 7.43 15.23
C LEU A 62 -0.44 7.84 16.32
N SER A 63 -1.28 8.82 16.05
CA SER A 63 -2.46 9.17 16.84
C SER A 63 -3.57 8.17 16.49
N TYR A 64 -3.48 6.97 17.03
CA TYR A 64 -4.27 5.83 16.62
C TYR A 64 -5.76 6.15 16.39
N ILE A 65 -6.43 6.80 17.33
CA ILE A 65 -7.88 7.07 17.21
C ILE A 65 -8.19 7.99 16.02
N LYS A 66 -7.50 9.14 15.92
CA LYS A 66 -7.73 10.10 14.81
C LYS A 66 -7.39 9.51 13.45
N ASP A 67 -6.34 8.71 13.39
CA ASP A 67 -5.93 8.05 12.16
C ASP A 67 -6.92 6.93 11.79
N PHE A 68 -7.46 6.20 12.75
CA PHE A 68 -8.52 5.20 12.52
C PHE A 68 -9.80 5.83 11.97
N ILE A 69 -10.28 6.91 12.58
CA ILE A 69 -11.47 7.64 12.10
C ILE A 69 -11.24 8.10 10.66
N TYR A 70 -10.06 8.65 10.36
CA TYR A 70 -9.73 9.06 9.00
C TYR A 70 -9.77 7.89 8.02
N ILE A 71 -9.10 6.78 8.34
CA ILE A 71 -9.05 5.58 7.49
C ILE A 71 -10.46 5.00 7.26
N HIS A 72 -11.30 4.98 8.30
CA HIS A 72 -12.68 4.51 8.18
C HIS A 72 -13.51 5.41 7.24
N ASN A 73 -13.41 6.73 7.38
CA ASN A 73 -14.10 7.67 6.51
C ASN A 73 -13.58 7.59 5.07
N LEU A 74 -12.28 7.42 4.88
CA LEU A 74 -11.67 7.21 3.59
C LEU A 74 -12.19 5.93 2.91
N ALA A 75 -12.30 4.83 3.65
CA ALA A 75 -12.83 3.58 3.12
C ALA A 75 -14.28 3.72 2.63
N LYS A 76 -15.12 4.50 3.34
CA LYS A 76 -16.49 4.81 2.90
C LYS A 76 -16.56 5.57 1.58
N GLN A 77 -15.57 6.44 1.30
CA GLN A 77 -15.50 7.21 0.06
C GLN A 77 -15.03 6.35 -1.13
N ILE A 78 -14.10 5.42 -0.88
CA ILE A 78 -13.52 4.57 -1.92
C ILE A 78 -14.46 3.41 -2.30
N LYS A 79 -15.17 2.82 -1.34
CA LYS A 79 -16.09 1.67 -1.48
C LYS A 79 -15.44 0.45 -2.11
N ASP A 80 -15.55 0.30 -3.44
CA ASP A 80 -15.16 -0.89 -4.19
C ASP A 80 -14.02 -0.60 -5.16
N VAL A 81 -13.07 -1.52 -5.25
CA VAL A 81 -11.95 -1.42 -6.19
C VAL A 81 -11.73 -2.75 -6.91
N ASN A 82 -11.17 -2.69 -8.12
CA ASN A 82 -10.76 -3.89 -8.84
C ASN A 82 -9.49 -4.47 -8.22
N ILE A 83 -8.49 -3.61 -8.02
CA ILE A 83 -7.19 -4.00 -7.46
C ILE A 83 -6.93 -3.17 -6.22
N PHE A 84 -6.58 -3.85 -5.12
CA PHE A 84 -6.01 -3.25 -3.94
C PHE A 84 -4.51 -3.54 -3.97
N CYS A 85 -3.70 -2.50 -4.17
CA CYS A 85 -2.25 -2.63 -4.32
C CYS A 85 -1.54 -1.83 -3.23
N ALA A 86 -0.78 -2.50 -2.37
CA ALA A 86 -0.10 -1.88 -1.24
C ALA A 86 1.40 -2.16 -1.24
N GLY A 87 2.20 -1.11 -1.02
CA GLY A 87 3.64 -1.24 -0.81
C GLY A 87 3.99 -1.91 0.51
N ASN A 88 3.16 -1.75 1.52
CA ASN A 88 3.41 -2.33 2.84
C ASN A 88 2.13 -2.84 3.50
N LEU A 89 1.97 -4.18 3.57
CA LEU A 89 0.88 -4.83 4.31
C LEU A 89 1.18 -5.04 5.80
N LYS A 90 2.41 -4.78 6.26
CA LYS A 90 2.76 -4.86 7.69
C LYS A 90 2.08 -3.76 8.48
N THR A 91 1.82 -2.60 7.87
CA THR A 91 1.16 -1.49 8.54
C THR A 91 -0.30 -1.80 8.85
N MET A 92 -0.74 -1.43 10.03
CA MET A 92 -2.12 -1.62 10.46
C MET A 92 -3.10 -0.84 9.57
N TYR A 93 -2.72 0.34 9.10
CA TYR A 93 -3.57 1.18 8.24
C TYR A 93 -3.86 0.53 6.88
N SER A 94 -2.87 -0.10 6.23
CA SER A 94 -3.11 -0.89 5.01
C SER A 94 -4.09 -2.03 5.25
N ARG A 95 -3.93 -2.75 6.37
CA ARG A 95 -4.79 -3.88 6.72
C ARG A 95 -6.21 -3.43 7.07
N LEU A 96 -6.36 -2.29 7.75
CA LEU A 96 -7.66 -1.71 8.05
C LEU A 96 -8.38 -1.30 6.77
N LEU A 97 -7.73 -0.57 5.86
CA LEU A 97 -8.29 -0.23 4.56
C LEU A 97 -8.69 -1.49 3.78
N LEU A 98 -7.81 -2.50 3.75
CA LEU A 98 -8.07 -3.76 3.09
C LEU A 98 -9.29 -4.49 3.66
N SER A 99 -9.54 -4.38 4.97
CA SER A 99 -10.69 -5.00 5.64
C SER A 99 -12.02 -4.29 5.36
N LEU A 100 -11.97 -3.02 5.01
CA LEU A 100 -13.14 -2.15 4.83
C LEU A 100 -13.51 -1.96 3.35
N ILE A 101 -12.55 -2.11 2.43
CA ILE A 101 -12.75 -1.89 1.00
C ILE A 101 -12.92 -3.22 0.29
N LYS A 102 -14.03 -3.38 -0.43
CA LYS A 102 -14.25 -4.55 -1.27
C LYS A 102 -13.29 -4.51 -2.47
N HIS A 103 -12.64 -5.62 -2.76
CA HIS A 103 -11.66 -5.74 -3.84
C HIS A 103 -11.69 -7.12 -4.48
N ASN A 104 -11.41 -7.17 -5.78
CA ASN A 104 -11.36 -8.44 -6.52
C ASN A 104 -9.98 -9.10 -6.39
N ARG A 105 -8.91 -8.28 -6.31
CA ARG A 105 -7.54 -8.79 -6.30
C ARG A 105 -6.67 -8.01 -5.32
N LEU A 106 -5.97 -8.74 -4.47
CA LEU A 106 -4.92 -8.18 -3.61
C LEU A 106 -3.57 -8.31 -4.31
N CYS A 107 -2.89 -7.17 -4.46
CA CYS A 107 -1.54 -7.07 -4.99
C CYS A 107 -0.62 -6.39 -3.99
N THR A 108 0.67 -6.64 -4.12
CA THR A 108 1.72 -5.95 -3.35
C THR A 108 2.85 -5.52 -4.28
N PHE A 109 3.67 -4.59 -3.80
CA PHE A 109 4.91 -4.19 -4.46
C PHE A 109 6.02 -3.99 -3.43
N ASP A 110 7.26 -3.89 -3.89
CA ASP A 110 8.44 -3.76 -3.01
C ASP A 110 8.32 -2.58 -2.05
N ASP A 111 8.68 -2.83 -0.79
CA ASP A 111 8.89 -1.83 0.27
C ASP A 111 10.39 -1.58 0.46
N GLY A 112 11.10 -1.28 -0.62
CA GLY A 112 12.55 -1.21 -0.64
C GLY A 112 13.20 -2.57 -0.34
N VAL A 113 14.36 -2.55 0.30
CA VAL A 113 15.10 -3.78 0.67
C VAL A 113 14.47 -4.59 1.79
N GLY A 114 13.46 -4.04 2.46
CA GLY A 114 12.80 -4.69 3.61
C GLY A 114 12.12 -6.03 3.29
N HIS A 115 11.77 -6.30 2.01
CA HIS A 115 11.20 -7.59 1.60
C HIS A 115 12.25 -8.72 1.53
N TYR A 116 13.54 -8.40 1.42
CA TYR A 116 14.63 -9.41 1.34
C TYR A 116 15.03 -9.94 2.70
N TYR A 117 14.85 -9.15 3.73
CA TYR A 117 15.14 -9.59 5.08
C TYR A 117 13.88 -10.23 5.67
N LYS A 118 13.99 -11.49 6.11
CA LYS A 118 13.01 -12.16 6.98
C LYS A 118 12.97 -11.44 8.33
N SER A 119 12.71 -10.15 8.34
CA SER A 119 12.47 -9.41 9.56
C SER A 119 11.18 -9.95 10.17
N PRO A 120 11.22 -10.58 11.35
CA PRO A 120 10.02 -10.99 12.02
C PRO A 120 9.17 -9.73 12.22
N TYR A 121 7.90 -9.82 11.83
CA TYR A 121 6.95 -8.73 12.10
C TYR A 121 6.68 -8.70 13.60
N PHE A 122 7.37 -7.81 14.29
CA PHE A 122 7.09 -7.50 15.68
C PHE A 122 6.05 -6.38 15.74
N ALA A 123 4.77 -6.75 15.76
CA ALA A 123 3.74 -5.81 16.17
C ALA A 123 4.02 -5.43 17.63
N ASN A 124 4.13 -4.14 17.91
CA ASN A 124 4.19 -3.69 19.31
C ASN A 124 2.90 -4.09 20.04
N THR A 125 2.93 -4.10 21.38
CA THR A 125 1.79 -4.55 22.21
C THR A 125 0.52 -3.75 21.91
N LYS A 126 0.64 -2.44 21.64
CA LYS A 126 -0.50 -1.56 21.27
C LYS A 126 -1.11 -1.97 19.94
N GLU A 127 -0.30 -2.23 18.91
CA GLU A 127 -0.79 -2.72 17.62
C GLU A 127 -1.48 -4.09 17.72
N LYS A 128 -1.01 -4.97 18.59
CA LYS A 128 -1.67 -6.27 18.84
C LYS A 128 -3.05 -6.09 19.45
N ILE A 129 -3.20 -5.22 20.46
CA ILE A 129 -4.47 -4.94 21.11
C ILE A 129 -5.44 -4.28 20.13
N ILE A 130 -5.01 -3.21 19.46
CA ILE A 130 -5.83 -2.49 18.49
C ILE A 130 -6.19 -3.40 17.31
N GLY A 131 -5.24 -4.21 16.82
CA GLY A 131 -5.50 -5.17 15.78
C GLY A 131 -6.56 -6.23 16.16
N ARG A 132 -6.61 -6.68 17.41
CA ARG A 132 -7.66 -7.58 17.90
C ARG A 132 -9.05 -6.95 17.91
N ILE A 133 -9.13 -5.64 18.24
CA ILE A 133 -10.40 -4.91 18.31
C ILE A 133 -10.94 -4.59 16.91
N PHE A 134 -10.09 -4.13 16.00
CA PHE A 134 -10.51 -3.55 14.72
C PHE A 134 -10.31 -4.45 13.51
N LEU A 135 -9.46 -5.49 13.61
CA LEU A 135 -9.16 -6.39 12.50
C LEU A 135 -9.70 -7.79 12.76
N ARG A 136 -10.47 -8.30 11.82
CA ARG A 136 -10.83 -9.72 11.82
C ARG A 136 -9.58 -10.58 11.62
N LYS A 137 -9.56 -11.83 12.13
CA LYS A 137 -8.45 -12.79 12.02
C LYS A 137 -7.91 -12.93 10.58
N ASN A 138 -8.79 -12.85 9.59
CA ASN A 138 -8.43 -12.95 8.17
C ASN A 138 -7.61 -11.76 7.63
N PHE A 139 -7.44 -10.68 8.39
CA PHE A 139 -6.66 -9.50 8.03
C PHE A 139 -5.36 -9.35 8.84
N TYR A 140 -4.98 -10.38 9.59
CA TYR A 140 -3.65 -10.44 10.16
C TYR A 140 -2.60 -10.64 9.06
N TYR A 141 -1.42 -10.07 9.25
CA TYR A 141 -0.37 -10.08 8.22
C TYR A 141 -0.06 -11.49 7.70
N SER A 142 0.06 -12.47 8.58
CA SER A 142 0.34 -13.86 8.21
C SER A 142 -0.74 -14.49 7.31
N SER A 143 -2.01 -14.18 7.56
CA SER A 143 -3.12 -14.69 6.74
C SER A 143 -3.31 -13.91 5.43
N LEU A 144 -2.83 -12.68 5.35
CA LEU A 144 -2.91 -11.88 4.13
C LEU A 144 -1.88 -12.30 3.08
N LEU A 145 -0.70 -12.74 3.52
CA LEU A 145 0.35 -13.16 2.59
C LEU A 145 -0.13 -14.28 1.64
N SER A 146 -0.91 -15.24 2.12
CA SER A 146 -1.45 -16.31 1.28
C SER A 146 -2.52 -15.82 0.27
N LYS A 147 -3.11 -14.65 0.50
CA LYS A 147 -4.14 -14.06 -0.36
C LYS A 147 -3.58 -13.15 -1.45
N VAL A 148 -2.32 -12.80 -1.39
CA VAL A 148 -1.66 -11.99 -2.42
C VAL A 148 -1.65 -12.77 -3.73
N LYS A 149 -2.24 -12.19 -4.78
CA LYS A 149 -2.31 -12.81 -6.10
C LYS A 149 -1.13 -12.43 -6.99
N LEU A 150 -0.56 -11.24 -6.76
CA LEU A 150 0.48 -10.69 -7.60
C LEU A 150 1.40 -9.78 -6.79
N HIS A 151 2.70 -9.92 -6.99
CA HIS A 151 3.72 -9.04 -6.41
C HIS A 151 4.53 -8.36 -7.52
N PHE A 152 4.66 -7.05 -7.45
CA PHE A 152 5.49 -6.26 -8.35
C PHE A 152 6.84 -5.98 -7.70
N THR A 153 7.92 -6.28 -8.40
CA THR A 153 9.27 -6.19 -7.82
C THR A 153 10.30 -5.68 -8.82
N LEU A 154 11.26 -4.92 -8.31
CA LEU A 154 12.49 -4.58 -9.05
C LEU A 154 13.49 -5.75 -9.03
N TYR A 155 13.40 -6.59 -8.02
CA TYR A 155 14.38 -7.65 -7.74
C TYR A 155 13.68 -9.00 -7.65
N PRO A 156 13.48 -9.71 -8.76
CA PRO A 156 12.84 -11.03 -8.72
C PRO A 156 13.67 -12.00 -7.88
N ASN A 157 13.03 -12.53 -6.84
CA ASN A 157 13.61 -13.50 -5.93
C ASN A 157 12.84 -14.81 -6.01
N LYS A 158 13.54 -15.94 -6.18
CA LYS A 158 12.95 -17.28 -6.25
C LYS A 158 12.20 -17.68 -4.95
N ASN A 159 12.49 -17.02 -3.84
CA ASN A 159 11.85 -17.29 -2.54
C ASN A 159 10.46 -16.64 -2.37
N ILE A 160 10.01 -15.84 -3.32
CA ILE A 160 8.67 -15.22 -3.29
C ILE A 160 7.66 -16.24 -3.79
N LYS A 161 6.77 -16.70 -2.93
CA LYS A 161 5.73 -17.71 -3.23
C LYS A 161 4.59 -17.21 -4.13
N HIS A 162 4.56 -15.93 -4.47
CA HIS A 162 3.50 -15.33 -5.29
C HIS A 162 3.94 -15.17 -6.73
N LYS A 163 2.95 -15.10 -7.65
CA LYS A 163 3.23 -14.67 -9.02
C LYS A 163 3.86 -13.27 -8.98
N THR A 164 5.04 -13.13 -9.60
CA THR A 164 5.78 -11.86 -9.61
C THR A 164 5.79 -11.25 -11.01
N ILE A 165 5.77 -9.92 -11.05
CA ILE A 165 6.04 -9.13 -12.26
C ILE A 165 7.25 -8.24 -11.96
N LYS A 166 8.33 -8.45 -12.72
CA LYS A 166 9.51 -7.60 -12.65
C LYS A 166 9.19 -6.22 -13.23
N LEU A 167 9.57 -5.17 -12.53
CA LEU A 167 9.57 -3.79 -13.02
C LEU A 167 10.98 -3.40 -13.46
N ASP A 168 11.07 -2.44 -14.38
CA ASP A 168 12.35 -1.93 -14.82
C ASP A 168 12.83 -0.84 -13.87
N TYR A 169 14.08 -0.93 -13.43
CA TYR A 169 14.66 0.01 -12.46
C TYR A 169 14.60 1.45 -12.96
N ASN A 170 14.96 1.69 -14.22
CA ASN A 170 14.93 3.03 -14.82
C ASN A 170 13.53 3.63 -14.83
N SER A 171 12.49 2.82 -15.03
CA SER A 171 11.10 3.31 -14.99
C SER A 171 10.65 3.79 -13.60
N VAL A 172 11.37 3.41 -12.55
CA VAL A 172 11.07 3.80 -11.15
C VAL A 172 11.90 5.00 -10.71
N CYS A 173 13.09 5.18 -11.28
CA CYS A 173 14.00 6.27 -10.89
C CYS A 173 13.82 7.55 -11.71
N ASP A 174 13.34 7.45 -12.96
CA ASP A 174 13.16 8.58 -13.89
C ASP A 174 11.78 9.26 -13.77
N SER A 175 11.05 8.95 -12.76
CA SER A 175 9.70 9.50 -12.46
C SER A 175 9.77 10.57 -11.32
#